data_1b3e43d9a95867f1612365f087ba24a1
#
_entry.id   1b3e43d9a95867f1612365f087ba24a1
#
_cell.length_a   1.000
_cell.length_b   1.000
_cell.length_c   1.000
_cell.angle_alpha   90.00
_cell.angle_beta   90.00
_cell.angle_gamma   90.00
#
_symmetry.space_group_name_H-M   'P 1'
#
loop_
_entity.id
_entity.type
_entity.pdbx_description
1 polymer ?
#
loop_
_entity_poly.entity_id
_entity_poly.type
_entity_poly.pdbx_seq_one_letter_code
_entity_poly.pdbx_strand_id
1 'polypeptide(L)'
;MKKMLNILVALFAAVVMFGCSTAKADDSGWYNDYEAAKKIASKQNKNVLLFVNSVYDIDGSQNAVKLLLETPEFVNGLKDSYVCVHFDFTDIMNLNVIDENAKPEEKKAFEKKRATIEKQFAVADALAIQTTPAIVLTTSEGYYITNVQFDFASDNVEGYISMVKNEADTVKEVNDMVAATKKGTNLERVNAINTLYDSQSETHRLLLSNLCR
;
A
#
# COMPACT_ATOMS: atom_id res chain seq x y z
N MET A 1 24.56 45.27 1.61
CA MET A 1 24.52 44.06 0.73
C MET A 1 24.49 42.73 1.48
N LYS A 2 25.30 42.47 2.52
CA LYS A 2 25.30 41.20 3.27
C LYS A 2 23.98 40.88 4.01
N LYS A 3 23.23 41.88 4.49
CA LYS A 3 21.95 41.65 5.18
C LYS A 3 20.79 41.25 4.25
N MET A 4 20.79 41.71 3.00
CA MET A 4 19.77 41.30 2.01
C MET A 4 19.97 39.87 1.52
N LEU A 5 21.21 39.40 1.45
CA LEU A 5 21.54 38.04 1.02
C LEU A 5 21.04 36.99 2.04
N ASN A 6 21.13 37.30 3.34
CA ASN A 6 20.64 36.40 4.41
C ASN A 6 19.11 36.30 4.43
N ILE A 7 18.38 37.35 4.02
CA ILE A 7 16.92 37.31 3.94
C ILE A 7 16.47 36.47 2.74
N LEU A 8 17.19 36.53 1.62
CA LEU A 8 16.87 35.72 0.43
C LEU A 8 17.11 34.22 0.68
N VAL A 9 18.16 33.84 1.41
CA VAL A 9 18.45 32.43 1.77
C VAL A 9 17.40 31.89 2.76
N ALA A 10 16.95 32.73 3.71
CA ALA A 10 15.89 32.35 4.65
C ALA A 10 14.50 32.16 3.95
N LEU A 11 14.20 32.96 2.93
CA LEU A 11 12.97 32.81 2.15
C LEU A 11 12.99 31.56 1.24
N PHE A 12 14.16 31.18 0.72
CA PHE A 12 14.29 29.96 -0.10
C PHE A 12 14.20 28.68 0.72
N ALA A 13 14.65 28.71 1.98
CA ALA A 13 14.49 27.59 2.93
C ALA A 13 13.05 27.38 3.39
N ALA A 14 12.22 28.44 3.40
CA ALA A 14 10.82 28.36 3.81
C ALA A 14 9.88 27.82 2.71
N VAL A 15 10.26 27.88 1.43
CA VAL A 15 9.44 27.42 0.29
C VAL A 15 9.53 25.92 0.06
N VAL A 16 10.53 25.22 0.61
CA VAL A 16 10.69 23.76 0.46
C VAL A 16 9.87 22.96 1.48
N MET A 17 9.23 23.60 2.45
CA MET A 17 8.43 22.93 3.48
C MET A 17 6.90 22.90 3.24
N PHE A 18 6.41 23.36 2.10
CA PHE A 18 5.01 23.27 1.75
C PHE A 18 4.79 22.21 0.67
N GLY A 19 4.51 20.99 1.09
CA GLY A 19 4.09 19.94 0.16
C GLY A 19 4.21 18.50 0.64
N CYS A 20 4.63 18.24 1.87
CA CYS A 20 4.49 16.91 2.46
C CYS A 20 3.16 16.84 3.22
N SER A 21 2.08 16.46 2.52
CA SER A 21 0.95 15.85 3.19
C SER A 21 1.52 14.60 3.85
N THR A 22 1.83 14.68 5.14
CA THR A 22 2.23 13.51 5.93
C THR A 22 0.98 12.67 6.09
N ALA A 23 0.83 11.65 5.24
CA ALA A 23 -0.18 10.63 5.48
C ALA A 23 0.03 10.12 6.91
N LYS A 24 -1.04 10.19 7.70
CA LYS A 24 -1.07 9.66 9.05
C LYS A 24 -1.75 8.30 9.00
N ALA A 25 -1.21 7.35 9.77
CA ALA A 25 -1.96 6.18 10.13
C ALA A 25 -3.15 6.56 11.02
N ASP A 26 -4.20 5.77 11.01
CA ASP A 26 -5.28 5.82 11.99
C ASP A 26 -4.78 5.35 13.38
N ASP A 27 -5.67 5.35 14.36
CA ASP A 27 -5.34 4.96 15.74
C ASP A 27 -4.95 3.48 15.88
N SER A 28 -5.35 2.63 14.92
CA SER A 28 -4.97 1.21 14.83
C SER A 28 -3.68 0.99 14.04
N GLY A 29 -3.11 2.04 13.45
CA GLY A 29 -1.84 2.00 12.70
C GLY A 29 -1.98 1.74 11.21
N TRP A 30 -3.21 1.71 10.66
CA TRP A 30 -3.47 1.53 9.23
C TRP A 30 -3.38 2.84 8.44
N TYR A 31 -2.73 2.79 7.28
CA TYR A 31 -2.75 3.86 6.30
C TYR A 31 -3.86 3.59 5.27
N ASN A 32 -4.38 4.64 4.63
CA ASN A 32 -5.37 4.54 3.55
C ASN A 32 -4.86 5.09 2.20
N ASP A 33 -3.60 5.53 2.15
CA ASP A 33 -2.92 6.04 0.96
C ASP A 33 -1.71 5.15 0.66
N TYR A 34 -1.83 4.31 -0.37
CA TYR A 34 -0.81 3.36 -0.77
C TYR A 34 0.48 4.04 -1.24
N GLU A 35 0.37 5.13 -2.00
CA GLU A 35 1.54 5.85 -2.50
C GLU A 35 2.34 6.52 -1.36
N ALA A 36 1.62 7.04 -0.37
CA ALA A 36 2.26 7.58 0.83
C ALA A 36 2.89 6.46 1.67
N ALA A 37 2.23 5.33 1.81
CA ALA A 37 2.74 4.16 2.52
C ALA A 37 4.02 3.60 1.87
N LYS A 38 4.09 3.51 0.54
CA LYS A 38 5.31 3.13 -0.19
C LYS A 38 6.49 4.04 0.14
N LYS A 39 6.26 5.36 0.18
CA LYS A 39 7.30 6.34 0.53
C LYS A 39 7.80 6.16 1.97
N ILE A 40 6.88 5.84 2.90
CA ILE A 40 7.23 5.56 4.31
C ILE A 40 8.01 4.25 4.38
N ALA A 41 7.53 3.20 3.73
CA ALA A 41 8.17 1.88 3.67
C ALA A 41 9.60 1.97 3.11
N SER A 42 9.78 2.69 2.00
CA SER A 42 11.10 2.93 1.41
C SER A 42 12.07 3.62 2.37
N LYS A 43 11.62 4.65 3.10
CA LYS A 43 12.44 5.36 4.10
C LYS A 43 12.81 4.49 5.29
N GLN A 44 11.96 3.54 5.65
CA GLN A 44 12.14 2.66 6.81
C GLN A 44 12.72 1.29 6.42
N ASN A 45 13.02 1.06 5.15
CA ASN A 45 13.49 -0.23 4.61
C ASN A 45 12.52 -1.37 4.95
N LYS A 46 11.23 -1.14 4.71
CA LYS A 46 10.13 -2.09 4.93
C LYS A 46 9.40 -2.36 3.63
N ASN A 47 8.58 -3.40 3.64
CA ASN A 47 7.60 -3.69 2.59
C ASN A 47 6.25 -3.04 2.91
N VAL A 48 5.31 -3.14 1.99
CA VAL A 48 3.91 -2.72 2.21
C VAL A 48 3.04 -3.96 2.30
N LEU A 49 2.20 -4.00 3.33
CA LEU A 49 1.11 -4.95 3.46
C LEU A 49 -0.18 -4.21 3.13
N LEU A 50 -0.88 -4.65 2.11
CA LEU A 50 -2.19 -4.14 1.72
C LEU A 50 -3.26 -5.13 2.14
N PHE A 51 -4.17 -4.71 3.01
CA PHE A 51 -5.40 -5.41 3.35
C PHE A 51 -6.57 -4.76 2.62
N VAL A 52 -7.39 -5.56 1.97
CA VAL A 52 -8.57 -5.10 1.22
C VAL A 52 -9.79 -5.89 1.69
N ASN A 53 -10.86 -5.18 2.06
CA ASN A 53 -12.16 -5.76 2.31
C ASN A 53 -13.26 -5.02 1.52
N SER A 54 -14.40 -5.65 1.36
CA SER A 54 -15.51 -5.09 0.60
C SER A 54 -16.86 -5.60 1.08
N VAL A 55 -17.93 -5.05 0.50
CA VAL A 55 -19.30 -5.58 0.68
C VAL A 55 -19.45 -7.00 0.11
N TYR A 56 -18.51 -7.47 -0.70
CA TYR A 56 -18.50 -8.80 -1.32
C TYR A 56 -17.50 -9.75 -0.67
N ASP A 57 -17.10 -9.48 0.57
CA ASP A 57 -16.22 -10.37 1.31
C ASP A 57 -16.80 -11.79 1.40
N ILE A 58 -15.92 -12.78 1.31
CA ILE A 58 -16.29 -14.19 1.41
C ILE A 58 -17.09 -14.43 2.70
N ASP A 59 -18.18 -15.16 2.60
CA ASP A 59 -19.02 -15.52 3.75
C ASP A 59 -18.19 -16.16 4.87
N GLY A 60 -18.44 -15.73 6.11
CA GLY A 60 -17.71 -16.20 7.28
C GLY A 60 -16.42 -15.44 7.59
N SER A 61 -16.00 -14.49 6.74
CA SER A 61 -14.76 -13.72 6.95
C SER A 61 -14.92 -12.54 7.92
N GLN A 62 -16.13 -12.18 8.32
CA GLN A 62 -16.42 -10.95 9.09
C GLN A 62 -15.65 -10.89 10.41
N ASN A 63 -15.48 -12.05 11.09
CA ASN A 63 -14.70 -12.09 12.33
C ASN A 63 -13.20 -11.82 12.06
N ALA A 64 -12.63 -12.36 10.97
CA ALA A 64 -11.27 -12.10 10.56
C ALA A 64 -11.06 -10.61 10.25
N VAL A 65 -11.93 -10.01 9.44
CA VAL A 65 -11.89 -8.58 9.11
C VAL A 65 -11.90 -7.73 10.38
N LYS A 66 -12.82 -8.04 11.31
CA LYS A 66 -12.92 -7.35 12.59
C LYS A 66 -11.65 -7.46 13.41
N LEU A 67 -11.09 -8.66 13.56
CA LEU A 67 -9.85 -8.89 14.31
C LEU A 67 -8.67 -8.10 13.72
N LEU A 68 -8.57 -8.03 12.39
CA LEU A 68 -7.47 -7.31 11.73
C LEU A 68 -7.59 -5.79 11.90
N LEU A 69 -8.79 -5.23 11.90
CA LEU A 69 -9.03 -3.79 11.87
C LEU A 69 -9.22 -3.17 13.26
N GLU A 70 -9.89 -3.88 14.17
CA GLU A 70 -10.26 -3.32 15.47
C GLU A 70 -9.16 -3.46 16.53
N THR A 71 -8.12 -4.26 16.25
CA THR A 71 -7.05 -4.49 17.21
C THR A 71 -5.70 -3.95 16.67
N PRO A 72 -4.97 -3.14 17.46
CA PRO A 72 -3.65 -2.67 17.04
C PRO A 72 -2.60 -3.80 17.04
N GLU A 73 -2.91 -4.96 17.60
CA GLU A 73 -2.01 -6.10 17.75
C GLU A 73 -1.50 -6.62 16.40
N PHE A 74 -2.39 -6.69 15.39
CA PHE A 74 -2.00 -7.14 14.05
C PHE A 74 -0.92 -6.23 13.45
N VAL A 75 -1.19 -4.92 13.39
CA VAL A 75 -0.22 -3.95 12.87
C VAL A 75 1.05 -3.93 13.72
N ASN A 76 0.93 -3.97 15.06
CA ASN A 76 2.08 -3.99 15.97
C ASN A 76 2.95 -5.24 15.80
N GLY A 77 2.34 -6.40 15.52
CA GLY A 77 3.06 -7.65 15.29
C GLY A 77 3.86 -7.68 13.98
N LEU A 78 3.56 -6.76 13.05
CA LEU A 78 4.14 -6.69 11.70
C LEU A 78 4.90 -5.38 11.43
N LYS A 79 4.84 -4.40 12.31
CA LYS A 79 5.37 -3.03 12.11
C LYS A 79 6.87 -2.96 11.82
N ASP A 80 7.65 -3.96 12.22
CA ASP A 80 9.10 -3.97 11.98
C ASP A 80 9.43 -4.31 10.52
N SER A 81 8.54 -5.02 9.83
CA SER A 81 8.73 -5.50 8.46
C SER A 81 7.83 -4.80 7.44
N TYR A 82 6.69 -4.26 7.88
CA TYR A 82 5.66 -3.74 6.98
C TYR A 82 5.14 -2.37 7.40
N VAL A 83 4.73 -1.58 6.41
CA VAL A 83 3.79 -0.48 6.53
C VAL A 83 2.43 -0.99 6.08
N CYS A 84 1.45 -0.99 6.98
CA CYS A 84 0.14 -1.59 6.75
C CYS A 84 -0.82 -0.57 6.13
N VAL A 85 -1.47 -0.96 5.02
CA VAL A 85 -2.45 -0.16 4.27
C VAL A 85 -3.77 -0.89 4.26
N HIS A 86 -4.85 -0.18 4.49
CA HIS A 86 -6.20 -0.72 4.42
C HIS A 86 -7.02 0.00 3.35
N PHE A 87 -7.65 -0.76 2.46
CA PHE A 87 -8.66 -0.31 1.51
C PHE A 87 -10.01 -0.88 1.88
N ASP A 88 -10.94 0.01 2.19
CA ASP A 88 -12.31 -0.34 2.54
C ASP A 88 -13.25 -0.04 1.37
N PHE A 89 -13.76 -1.10 0.75
CA PHE A 89 -14.74 -1.04 -0.34
C PHE A 89 -16.17 -1.41 0.12
N THR A 90 -16.46 -1.42 1.42
CA THR A 90 -17.80 -1.74 1.93
C THR A 90 -18.86 -0.74 1.46
N ASP A 91 -18.49 0.52 1.28
CA ASP A 91 -19.37 1.61 0.83
C ASP A 91 -19.40 1.83 -0.69
N ILE A 92 -18.74 0.96 -1.48
CA ILE A 92 -18.57 1.21 -2.93
C ILE A 92 -19.90 1.37 -3.67
N MET A 93 -20.94 0.66 -3.24
CA MET A 93 -22.29 0.74 -3.84
C MET A 93 -22.94 2.11 -3.64
N ASN A 94 -22.60 2.80 -2.55
CA ASN A 94 -23.15 4.09 -2.19
C ASN A 94 -22.48 5.26 -2.92
N LEU A 95 -21.38 5.02 -3.65
CA LEU A 95 -20.65 6.05 -4.39
C LEU A 95 -21.28 6.44 -5.72
N ASN A 96 -22.34 5.77 -6.14
CA ASN A 96 -23.00 6.05 -7.41
C ASN A 96 -24.15 7.05 -7.31
N VAL A 97 -24.56 7.40 -6.09
CA VAL A 97 -25.73 8.25 -5.88
C VAL A 97 -25.34 9.43 -4.99
N ILE A 98 -25.27 10.61 -5.57
CA ILE A 98 -25.21 11.85 -4.79
C ILE A 98 -26.62 12.40 -4.66
N ASP A 99 -27.01 12.81 -3.46
CA ASP A 99 -28.26 13.54 -3.27
C ASP A 99 -28.15 14.91 -3.98
N GLU A 100 -29.04 15.13 -4.95
CA GLU A 100 -29.07 16.40 -5.69
C GLU A 100 -29.25 17.61 -4.77
N ASN A 101 -29.93 17.42 -3.63
CA ASN A 101 -30.18 18.42 -2.61
C ASN A 101 -29.06 18.53 -1.56
N ALA A 102 -28.01 17.72 -1.64
CA ALA A 102 -26.90 17.78 -0.70
C ALA A 102 -26.21 19.15 -0.72
N LYS A 103 -25.77 19.59 0.44
CA LYS A 103 -25.04 20.85 0.60
C LYS A 103 -23.69 20.83 -0.16
N PRO A 104 -23.15 22.00 -0.55
CA PRO A 104 -21.88 22.07 -1.28
C PRO A 104 -20.72 21.35 -0.56
N GLU A 105 -20.66 21.43 0.78
CA GLU A 105 -19.63 20.74 1.56
C GLU A 105 -19.79 19.21 1.51
N GLU A 106 -21.03 18.72 1.53
CA GLU A 106 -21.36 17.30 1.44
C GLU A 106 -20.99 16.76 0.05
N LYS A 107 -21.32 17.51 -1.01
CA LYS A 107 -20.92 17.19 -2.39
C LYS A 107 -19.39 17.10 -2.52
N LYS A 108 -18.67 18.07 -1.99
CA LYS A 108 -17.20 18.09 -2.01
C LYS A 108 -16.59 16.94 -1.23
N ALA A 109 -17.15 16.58 -0.07
CA ALA A 109 -16.71 15.44 0.73
C ALA A 109 -16.94 14.11 -0.02
N PHE A 110 -18.09 13.99 -0.67
CA PHE A 110 -18.45 12.84 -1.50
C PHE A 110 -17.48 12.68 -2.69
N GLU A 111 -17.23 13.74 -3.45
CA GLU A 111 -16.28 13.72 -4.57
C GLU A 111 -14.86 13.33 -4.12
N LYS A 112 -14.42 13.86 -2.97
CA LYS A 112 -13.13 13.49 -2.40
C LYS A 112 -13.07 12.01 -2.01
N LYS A 113 -14.13 11.49 -1.36
CA LYS A 113 -14.23 10.06 -1.00
C LYS A 113 -14.21 9.20 -2.26
N ARG A 114 -15.02 9.55 -3.26
CA ARG A 114 -15.07 8.86 -4.55
C ARG A 114 -13.70 8.81 -5.23
N ALA A 115 -13.03 9.95 -5.36
CA ALA A 115 -11.69 10.02 -5.97
C ALA A 115 -10.65 9.20 -5.19
N THR A 116 -10.78 9.07 -3.86
CA THR A 116 -9.91 8.22 -3.05
C THR A 116 -10.16 6.75 -3.38
N ILE A 117 -11.41 6.31 -3.40
CA ILE A 117 -11.79 4.92 -3.69
C ILE A 117 -11.43 4.53 -5.13
N GLU A 118 -11.62 5.43 -6.10
CA GLU A 118 -11.20 5.19 -7.50
C GLU A 118 -9.68 4.92 -7.59
N LYS A 119 -8.85 5.68 -6.86
CA LYS A 119 -7.40 5.44 -6.79
C LYS A 119 -7.06 4.12 -6.11
N GLN A 120 -7.74 3.79 -5.01
CA GLN A 120 -7.56 2.52 -4.31
C GLN A 120 -7.95 1.34 -5.20
N PHE A 121 -9.03 1.49 -5.95
CA PHE A 121 -9.50 0.47 -6.90
C PHE A 121 -8.49 0.22 -8.02
N ALA A 122 -7.89 1.28 -8.57
CA ALA A 122 -6.84 1.15 -9.57
C ALA A 122 -5.61 0.40 -9.04
N VAL A 123 -5.25 0.57 -7.76
CA VAL A 123 -4.17 -0.20 -7.13
C VAL A 123 -4.58 -1.66 -6.94
N ALA A 124 -5.79 -1.93 -6.45
CA ALA A 124 -6.29 -3.29 -6.26
C ALA A 124 -6.37 -4.07 -7.58
N ASP A 125 -6.81 -3.41 -8.65
CA ASP A 125 -6.87 -3.97 -10.01
C ASP A 125 -5.46 -4.28 -10.53
N ALA A 126 -4.51 -3.35 -10.40
CA ALA A 126 -3.12 -3.56 -10.80
C ALA A 126 -2.44 -4.71 -10.04
N LEU A 127 -2.85 -4.96 -8.79
CA LEU A 127 -2.41 -6.09 -7.98
C LEU A 127 -3.22 -7.38 -8.21
N ALA A 128 -4.16 -7.36 -9.17
CA ALA A 128 -5.02 -8.49 -9.53
C ALA A 128 -5.81 -9.07 -8.35
N ILE A 129 -6.29 -8.22 -7.44
CA ILE A 129 -7.12 -8.65 -6.31
C ILE A 129 -8.53 -8.93 -6.82
N GLN A 130 -8.89 -10.21 -6.89
CA GLN A 130 -10.18 -10.68 -7.43
C GLN A 130 -11.19 -11.07 -6.36
N THR A 131 -10.72 -11.36 -5.17
CA THR A 131 -11.57 -11.80 -4.05
C THR A 131 -11.20 -11.00 -2.80
N THR A 132 -12.19 -10.75 -1.94
CA THR A 132 -12.00 -10.10 -0.64
C THR A 132 -12.61 -10.95 0.47
N PRO A 133 -12.10 -10.85 1.70
CA PRO A 133 -10.94 -10.06 2.08
C PRO A 133 -9.63 -10.63 1.53
N ALA A 134 -8.64 -9.76 1.29
CA ALA A 134 -7.33 -10.15 0.77
C ALA A 134 -6.20 -9.43 1.51
N ILE A 135 -5.07 -10.13 1.71
CA ILE A 135 -3.81 -9.53 2.15
C ILE A 135 -2.80 -9.72 1.02
N VAL A 136 -2.30 -8.62 0.48
CA VAL A 136 -1.27 -8.63 -0.55
C VAL A 136 -0.01 -7.96 -0.02
N LEU A 137 1.14 -8.61 -0.24
CA LEU A 137 2.45 -8.07 0.09
C LEU A 137 3.10 -7.49 -1.15
N THR A 138 3.65 -6.28 -1.02
CA THR A 138 4.41 -5.62 -2.09
C THR A 138 5.70 -5.04 -1.55
N THR A 139 6.67 -4.82 -2.42
CA THR A 139 7.88 -4.08 -2.06
C THR A 139 7.56 -2.60 -1.81
N SER A 140 8.51 -1.85 -1.27
CA SER A 140 8.36 -0.39 -1.10
C SER A 140 8.21 0.36 -2.43
N GLU A 141 8.63 -0.24 -3.54
CA GLU A 141 8.42 0.30 -4.89
C GLU A 141 7.03 -0.02 -5.44
N GLY A 142 6.31 -0.96 -4.82
CA GLY A 142 5.00 -1.41 -5.24
C GLY A 142 5.02 -2.63 -6.15
N TYR A 143 6.14 -3.37 -6.24
CA TYR A 143 6.19 -4.64 -6.98
C TYR A 143 5.53 -5.73 -6.16
N TYR A 144 4.73 -6.55 -6.83
CA TYR A 144 4.01 -7.65 -6.21
C TYR A 144 4.99 -8.68 -5.63
N ILE A 145 4.72 -9.13 -4.41
CA ILE A 145 5.43 -10.23 -3.75
C ILE A 145 4.55 -11.47 -3.74
N THR A 146 3.45 -11.42 -3.01
CA THR A 146 2.52 -12.55 -2.87
C THR A 146 1.16 -12.10 -2.36
N ASN A 147 0.15 -12.95 -2.56
CA ASN A 147 -1.13 -12.89 -1.89
C ASN A 147 -1.13 -13.90 -0.75
N VAL A 148 -1.23 -13.41 0.48
CA VAL A 148 -1.26 -14.26 1.67
C VAL A 148 -2.55 -15.08 1.69
N GLN A 149 -2.43 -16.40 1.78
CA GLN A 149 -3.60 -17.27 1.84
C GLN A 149 -4.35 -17.06 3.16
N PHE A 150 -5.61 -16.72 3.06
CA PHE A 150 -6.48 -16.52 4.22
C PHE A 150 -7.00 -17.85 4.75
N ASP A 151 -6.81 -18.08 6.04
CA ASP A 151 -7.46 -19.16 6.78
C ASP A 151 -8.48 -18.55 7.76
N PHE A 152 -9.76 -18.58 7.38
CA PHE A 152 -10.86 -18.07 8.21
C PHE A 152 -11.12 -18.89 9.48
N ALA A 153 -10.48 -20.05 9.62
CA ALA A 153 -10.54 -20.85 10.84
C ALA A 153 -9.67 -20.26 11.97
N SER A 154 -8.77 -19.33 11.65
CA SER A 154 -8.05 -18.60 12.69
C SER A 154 -9.00 -17.69 13.48
N ASP A 155 -9.05 -17.87 14.78
CA ASP A 155 -9.91 -17.13 15.70
C ASP A 155 -9.15 -16.07 16.53
N ASN A 156 -7.86 -15.91 16.26
CA ASN A 156 -6.99 -14.97 16.97
C ASN A 156 -6.02 -14.23 16.03
N VAL A 157 -5.58 -13.07 16.48
CA VAL A 157 -4.70 -12.18 15.71
C VAL A 157 -3.33 -12.81 15.42
N GLU A 158 -2.78 -13.60 16.36
CA GLU A 158 -1.49 -14.27 16.19
C GLU A 158 -1.48 -15.26 15.03
N GLY A 159 -2.63 -15.91 14.76
CA GLY A 159 -2.80 -16.78 13.59
C GLY A 159 -2.59 -15.99 12.29
N TYR A 160 -3.21 -14.83 12.15
CA TYR A 160 -3.06 -13.97 10.97
C TYR A 160 -1.66 -13.37 10.84
N ILE A 161 -1.03 -12.96 11.96
CA ILE A 161 0.37 -12.51 11.98
C ILE A 161 1.28 -13.63 11.49
N SER A 162 1.03 -14.87 11.92
CA SER A 162 1.83 -16.03 11.52
C SER A 162 1.69 -16.33 10.03
N MET A 163 0.48 -16.20 9.44
CA MET A 163 0.28 -16.36 7.99
C MET A 163 1.16 -15.39 7.20
N VAL A 164 1.20 -14.12 7.60
CA VAL A 164 2.07 -13.11 6.94
C VAL A 164 3.56 -13.45 7.13
N LYS A 165 3.96 -13.87 8.33
CA LYS A 165 5.36 -14.22 8.63
C LYS A 165 5.84 -15.45 7.88
N ASN A 166 4.95 -16.38 7.55
CA ASN A 166 5.28 -17.57 6.77
C ASN A 166 5.72 -17.23 5.33
N GLU A 167 5.39 -16.04 4.82
CA GLU A 167 5.84 -15.56 3.51
C GLU A 167 7.28 -14.99 3.51
N ALA A 168 8.00 -15.09 4.62
CA ALA A 168 9.32 -14.44 4.78
C ALA A 168 10.34 -14.83 3.70
N ASP A 169 10.34 -16.08 3.25
CA ASP A 169 11.27 -16.56 2.21
C ASP A 169 10.91 -15.95 0.84
N THR A 170 9.64 -15.93 0.47
CA THR A 170 9.12 -15.27 -0.75
C THR A 170 9.43 -13.78 -0.73
N VAL A 171 9.19 -13.14 0.41
CA VAL A 171 9.49 -11.71 0.62
C VAL A 171 10.98 -11.43 0.41
N LYS A 172 11.84 -12.27 1.00
CA LYS A 172 13.29 -12.14 0.85
C LYS A 172 13.72 -12.32 -0.60
N GLU A 173 13.23 -13.34 -1.28
CA GLU A 173 13.57 -13.64 -2.67
C GLU A 173 13.24 -12.47 -3.59
N VAL A 174 12.02 -11.93 -3.53
CA VAL A 174 11.62 -10.79 -4.37
C VAL A 174 12.44 -9.54 -4.03
N ASN A 175 12.67 -9.25 -2.75
CA ASN A 175 13.50 -8.11 -2.35
C ASN A 175 14.96 -8.25 -2.85
N ASP A 176 15.53 -9.45 -2.84
CA ASP A 176 16.87 -9.71 -3.36
C ASP A 176 16.92 -9.49 -4.89
N MET A 177 15.91 -9.94 -5.64
CA MET A 177 15.77 -9.67 -7.07
C MET A 177 15.69 -8.16 -7.35
N VAL A 178 14.86 -7.43 -6.61
CA VAL A 178 14.73 -5.97 -6.74
C VAL A 178 16.04 -5.27 -6.40
N ALA A 179 16.74 -5.69 -5.35
CA ALA A 179 18.04 -5.13 -5.01
C ALA A 179 19.11 -5.35 -6.10
N ALA A 180 19.06 -6.52 -6.76
CA ALA A 180 19.97 -6.85 -7.86
C ALA A 180 19.76 -5.93 -9.09
N THR A 181 18.55 -5.46 -9.37
CA THR A 181 18.29 -4.53 -10.48
C THR A 181 19.00 -3.17 -10.33
N LYS A 182 19.46 -2.84 -9.13
CA LYS A 182 20.06 -1.54 -8.77
C LYS A 182 21.59 -1.60 -8.64
N LYS A 183 22.19 -2.81 -8.73
CA LYS A 183 23.62 -3.02 -8.45
C LYS A 183 24.35 -3.65 -9.65
N GLY A 184 25.67 -3.44 -9.69
CA GLY A 184 26.54 -4.07 -10.70
C GLY A 184 26.65 -3.28 -12.01
N THR A 185 27.19 -3.95 -13.03
CA THR A 185 27.32 -3.44 -14.41
C THR A 185 25.96 -3.33 -15.09
N ASN A 186 25.89 -2.60 -16.20
CA ASN A 186 24.64 -2.49 -16.98
C ASN A 186 24.11 -3.87 -17.42
N LEU A 187 24.99 -4.79 -17.80
CA LEU A 187 24.59 -6.14 -18.21
C LEU A 187 24.00 -6.92 -17.02
N GLU A 188 24.64 -6.87 -15.86
CA GLU A 188 24.13 -7.53 -14.64
C GLU A 188 22.77 -6.98 -14.24
N ARG A 189 22.58 -5.67 -14.31
CA ARG A 189 21.28 -5.02 -14.01
C ARG A 189 20.20 -5.43 -15.02
N VAL A 190 20.51 -5.48 -16.31
CA VAL A 190 19.55 -5.95 -17.34
C VAL A 190 19.15 -7.40 -17.07
N ASN A 191 20.12 -8.26 -16.76
CA ASN A 191 19.85 -9.67 -16.43
C ASN A 191 18.96 -9.77 -15.17
N ALA A 192 19.23 -8.98 -14.14
CA ALA A 192 18.41 -8.94 -12.92
C ALA A 192 16.97 -8.43 -13.19
N ILE A 193 16.80 -7.42 -14.05
CA ILE A 193 15.48 -6.95 -14.48
C ILE A 193 14.73 -8.07 -15.21
N ASN A 194 15.37 -8.78 -16.13
CA ASN A 194 14.75 -9.90 -16.82
C ASN A 194 14.35 -11.01 -15.84
N THR A 195 15.22 -11.37 -14.89
CA THR A 195 14.90 -12.36 -13.85
C THR A 195 13.67 -11.96 -13.04
N LEU A 196 13.62 -10.71 -12.58
CA LEU A 196 12.46 -10.19 -11.85
C LEU A 196 11.20 -10.19 -12.73
N TYR A 197 11.31 -9.80 -13.99
CA TYR A 197 10.20 -9.79 -14.94
C TYR A 197 9.65 -11.21 -15.19
N ASP A 198 10.53 -12.19 -15.36
CA ASP A 198 10.15 -13.58 -15.62
C ASP A 198 9.55 -14.26 -14.37
N SER A 199 9.91 -13.80 -13.17
CA SER A 199 9.34 -14.30 -11.91
C SER A 199 7.90 -13.82 -11.68
N GLN A 200 7.45 -12.76 -12.38
CA GLN A 200 6.12 -12.19 -12.21
C GLN A 200 5.10 -12.79 -13.19
N SER A 201 3.85 -12.92 -12.73
CA SER A 201 2.73 -13.24 -13.61
C SER A 201 2.55 -12.14 -14.68
N GLU A 202 1.90 -12.48 -15.79
CA GLU A 202 1.64 -11.54 -16.88
C GLU A 202 0.97 -10.23 -16.39
N THR A 203 -0.01 -10.35 -15.50
CA THR A 203 -0.71 -9.19 -14.91
C THR A 203 0.23 -8.32 -14.08
N HIS A 204 1.08 -8.93 -13.25
CA HIS A 204 1.97 -8.19 -12.35
C HIS A 204 3.19 -7.59 -13.07
N ARG A 205 3.52 -8.05 -14.30
CA ARG A 205 4.60 -7.47 -15.10
C ARG A 205 4.38 -5.99 -15.42
N LEU A 206 3.13 -5.54 -15.49
CA LEU A 206 2.79 -4.13 -15.69
C LEU A 206 3.31 -3.23 -14.57
N LEU A 207 3.41 -3.75 -13.33
CA LEU A 207 3.97 -3.03 -12.19
C LEU A 207 5.46 -2.73 -12.33
N LEU A 208 6.17 -3.50 -13.18
CA LEU A 208 7.61 -3.35 -13.44
C LEU A 208 7.94 -2.31 -14.52
N SER A 209 6.95 -1.68 -15.12
CA SER A 209 7.13 -0.73 -16.24
C SER A 209 8.11 0.42 -15.94
N ASN A 210 8.29 0.77 -14.66
CA ASN A 210 9.23 1.80 -14.24
C ASN A 210 10.70 1.35 -14.22
N LEU A 211 10.97 0.04 -14.24
CA LEU A 211 12.35 -0.49 -14.29
C LEU A 211 13.00 -0.36 -15.68
N CYS A 212 12.17 -0.21 -16.70
CA CYS A 212 12.62 -0.14 -18.11
C CYS A 212 12.81 1.30 -18.59
N ARG A 213 12.68 2.29 -17.71
CA ARG A 213 12.93 3.72 -17.96
C ARG A 213 14.26 4.16 -17.35
#